data_b346f14b3482086e30f804cb29163fdb
#
_entry.id   b346f14b3482086e30f804cb29163fdb
#
_cell.length_a   1.000
_cell.length_b   1.000
_cell.length_c   1.000
_cell.angle_alpha   90.00
_cell.angle_beta   90.00
_cell.angle_gamma   90.00
#
_symmetry.space_group_name_H-M   'P 1'
#
loop_
_entity.id
_entity.type
_entity.pdbx_description
1 polymer ?
#
loop_
_entity_poly.entity_id
_entity_poly.type
_entity_poly.pdbx_seq_one_letter_code
_entity_poly.pdbx_strand_id
1 'polypeptide(L)'
;MSNSQSAPVPDDDVDPRRIRSRTRLLDAAATLLSTGGVEAVTIDAVTKASKVARTTLYRHFHSSSHLLAATFERLLPQVTTPAPTSGPLREQLIELLSRQAALFNDAPLHVTTLAWLSLGPAGSNNEADDRHTSGVLRARVVDQYREPFDAILTSPRAQAELDGFDRELALCQLVGPLAFAR
;
A
#
# COMPACT_ATOMS: atom_id res chain seq x y z
N MET A 1 9.36 -50.47 17.07
CA MET A 1 8.30 -49.45 17.14
C MET A 1 8.97 -48.18 17.65
N SER A 2 9.51 -47.38 16.72
CA SER A 2 10.20 -46.14 17.06
C SER A 2 9.27 -44.96 16.73
N ASN A 3 8.88 -44.26 17.77
CA ASN A 3 8.00 -43.11 17.71
C ASN A 3 8.86 -41.87 17.49
N SER A 4 8.98 -41.42 16.25
CA SER A 4 9.60 -40.15 15.90
C SER A 4 8.61 -39.02 16.16
N GLN A 5 8.67 -38.40 17.31
CA GLN A 5 8.03 -37.12 17.57
C GLN A 5 8.74 -36.03 16.79
N SER A 6 8.09 -35.58 15.72
CA SER A 6 8.49 -34.32 15.05
C SER A 6 8.24 -33.17 16.02
N ALA A 7 9.28 -32.47 16.40
CA ALA A 7 9.19 -31.21 17.14
C ALA A 7 8.41 -30.18 16.30
N PRO A 8 7.53 -29.36 16.89
CA PRO A 8 6.84 -28.30 16.17
C PRO A 8 7.86 -27.27 15.67
N VAL A 9 7.80 -26.96 14.38
CA VAL A 9 8.55 -25.84 13.79
C VAL A 9 8.06 -24.56 14.48
N PRO A 10 8.94 -23.73 15.05
CA PRO A 10 8.51 -22.47 15.67
C PRO A 10 7.88 -21.59 14.59
N ASP A 11 6.67 -21.13 14.85
CA ASP A 11 5.95 -20.16 14.03
C ASP A 11 6.68 -18.80 14.15
N ASP A 12 7.65 -18.59 13.26
CA ASP A 12 8.62 -17.46 13.29
C ASP A 12 7.93 -16.11 13.00
N ASP A 13 6.64 -16.15 12.61
CA ASP A 13 5.83 -14.95 12.29
C ASP A 13 5.16 -14.30 13.51
N VAL A 14 5.13 -14.98 14.67
CA VAL A 14 4.41 -14.52 15.88
C VAL A 14 5.36 -14.05 17.00
N ASP A 15 6.68 -13.97 16.79
CA ASP A 15 7.59 -13.47 17.84
C ASP A 15 7.30 -11.98 18.14
N PRO A 16 6.85 -11.66 19.38
CA PRO A 16 6.55 -10.27 19.77
C PRO A 16 7.77 -9.32 19.67
N ARG A 17 8.98 -9.87 19.73
CA ARG A 17 10.22 -9.08 19.55
C ARG A 17 10.40 -8.69 18.10
N ARG A 18 10.11 -9.61 17.17
CA ARG A 18 10.15 -9.36 15.73
C ARG A 18 9.13 -8.32 15.31
N ILE A 19 7.88 -8.42 15.80
CA ILE A 19 6.83 -7.44 15.57
C ILE A 19 7.26 -6.05 16.06
N ARG A 20 7.74 -5.95 17.30
CA ARG A 20 8.19 -4.67 17.89
C ARG A 20 9.35 -4.03 17.12
N SER A 21 10.34 -4.82 16.71
CA SER A 21 11.46 -4.29 15.93
C SER A 21 11.01 -3.79 14.55
N ARG A 22 10.12 -4.51 13.87
CA ARG A 22 9.54 -4.08 12.59
C ARG A 22 8.74 -2.79 12.75
N THR A 23 7.89 -2.70 13.77
CA THR A 23 7.11 -1.49 14.06
C THR A 23 8.01 -0.28 14.29
N ARG A 24 9.05 -0.41 15.14
CA ARG A 24 10.00 0.69 15.41
C ARG A 24 10.75 1.16 14.16
N LEU A 25 11.12 0.24 13.27
CA LEU A 25 11.76 0.58 11.99
C LEU A 25 10.81 1.37 11.09
N LEU A 26 9.56 0.94 10.97
CA LEU A 26 8.54 1.62 10.15
C LEU A 26 8.15 2.98 10.74
N ASP A 27 8.04 3.11 12.06
CA ASP A 27 7.75 4.40 12.72
C ASP A 27 8.88 5.41 12.48
N ALA A 28 10.13 4.97 12.59
CA ALA A 28 11.29 5.81 12.30
C ALA A 28 11.34 6.21 10.82
N ALA A 29 11.08 5.28 9.91
CA ALA A 29 11.04 5.56 8.48
C ALA A 29 9.91 6.53 8.12
N ALA A 30 8.72 6.37 8.71
CA ALA A 30 7.59 7.27 8.52
C ALA A 30 7.90 8.70 9.00
N THR A 31 8.56 8.85 10.15
CA THR A 31 9.00 10.16 10.66
C THR A 31 10.02 10.80 9.73
N LEU A 32 11.03 10.06 9.27
CA LEU A 32 12.03 10.57 8.35
C LEU A 32 11.41 10.96 7.01
N LEU A 33 10.49 10.16 6.49
CA LEU A 33 9.77 10.43 5.25
C LEU A 33 8.97 11.74 5.34
N SER A 34 8.24 11.95 6.44
CA SER A 34 7.41 13.16 6.62
C SER A 34 8.21 14.43 6.85
N THR A 35 9.43 14.35 7.38
CA THR A 35 10.26 15.52 7.68
C THR A 35 11.28 15.86 6.61
N GLY A 36 11.79 14.87 5.89
CA GLY A 36 12.90 15.03 4.95
C GLY A 36 12.68 14.35 3.58
N GLY A 37 11.46 13.85 3.33
CA GLY A 37 11.14 13.18 2.06
C GLY A 37 11.83 11.82 1.89
N VAL A 38 11.75 11.28 0.68
CA VAL A 38 12.28 9.93 0.34
C VAL A 38 13.78 9.84 0.58
N GLU A 39 14.54 10.89 0.26
CA GLU A 39 16.00 10.94 0.40
C GLU A 39 16.47 10.83 1.86
N ALA A 40 15.62 11.21 2.82
CA ALA A 40 15.93 11.06 4.24
C ALA A 40 15.78 9.62 4.75
N VAL A 41 15.07 8.75 4.02
CA VAL A 41 14.81 7.35 4.42
C VAL A 41 15.96 6.45 3.98
N THR A 42 17.10 6.59 4.64
CA THR A 42 18.25 5.71 4.42
C THR A 42 18.35 4.65 5.50
N ILE A 43 19.01 3.51 5.20
CA ILE A 43 19.24 2.43 6.17
C ILE A 43 19.91 2.98 7.45
N ASP A 44 20.91 3.85 7.29
CA ASP A 44 21.64 4.41 8.43
C ASP A 44 20.79 5.37 9.26
N ALA A 45 20.01 6.25 8.62
CA ALA A 45 19.11 7.17 9.31
C ALA A 45 18.02 6.40 10.07
N VAL A 46 17.42 5.38 9.45
CA VAL A 46 16.36 4.57 10.06
C VAL A 46 16.89 3.74 11.23
N THR A 47 18.06 3.10 11.10
CA THR A 47 18.66 2.33 12.20
C THR A 47 19.03 3.22 13.38
N LYS A 48 19.58 4.41 13.12
CA LYS A 48 19.89 5.41 14.14
C LYS A 48 18.62 5.90 14.86
N ALA A 49 17.60 6.27 14.13
CA ALA A 49 16.32 6.79 14.68
C ALA A 49 15.54 5.72 15.45
N SER A 50 15.43 4.51 14.90
CA SER A 50 14.70 3.39 15.52
C SER A 50 15.45 2.75 16.68
N LYS A 51 16.77 2.95 16.80
CA LYS A 51 17.68 2.22 17.72
C LYS A 51 17.61 0.69 17.52
N VAL A 52 17.37 0.24 16.28
CA VAL A 52 17.37 -1.17 15.89
C VAL A 52 18.63 -1.47 15.11
N ALA A 53 19.27 -2.59 15.41
CA ALA A 53 20.51 -2.98 14.74
C ALA A 53 20.30 -3.18 13.24
N ARG A 54 21.33 -2.82 12.44
CA ARG A 54 21.33 -2.96 10.96
C ARG A 54 21.04 -4.40 10.51
N THR A 55 21.60 -5.39 11.21
CA THR A 55 21.33 -6.80 10.94
C THR A 55 19.88 -7.17 11.13
N THR A 56 19.23 -6.62 12.15
CA THR A 56 17.80 -6.82 12.40
C THR A 56 16.95 -6.14 11.32
N LEU A 57 17.35 -4.94 10.84
CA LEU A 57 16.68 -4.28 9.72
C LEU A 57 16.71 -5.16 8.47
N TYR A 58 17.87 -5.70 8.08
CA TYR A 58 17.97 -6.57 6.90
C TYR A 58 17.22 -7.91 7.03
N ARG A 59 16.93 -8.36 8.24
CA ARG A 59 16.02 -9.52 8.44
C ARG A 59 14.55 -9.19 8.16
N HIS A 60 14.14 -7.91 8.23
CA HIS A 60 12.80 -7.44 7.95
C HIS A 60 12.65 -6.89 6.53
N PHE A 61 13.68 -6.20 6.05
CA PHE A 61 13.65 -5.47 4.79
C PHE A 61 14.95 -5.71 4.03
N HIS A 62 14.85 -6.35 2.88
CA HIS A 62 16.03 -6.75 2.08
C HIS A 62 16.79 -5.55 1.49
N SER A 63 16.08 -4.43 1.27
CA SER A 63 16.62 -3.21 0.68
C SER A 63 15.99 -1.95 1.28
N SER A 64 16.55 -0.77 0.96
CA SER A 64 15.95 0.53 1.28
C SER A 64 14.62 0.73 0.56
N SER A 65 14.52 0.27 -0.68
CA SER A 65 13.29 0.34 -1.48
C SER A 65 12.18 -0.50 -0.87
N HIS A 66 12.49 -1.68 -0.36
CA HIS A 66 11.52 -2.54 0.34
C HIS A 66 11.05 -1.89 1.67
N LEU A 67 11.97 -1.29 2.43
CA LEU A 67 11.62 -0.54 3.64
C LEU A 67 10.72 0.66 3.31
N LEU A 68 11.07 1.42 2.29
CA LEU A 68 10.29 2.58 1.85
C LEU A 68 8.89 2.18 1.41
N ALA A 69 8.76 1.14 0.60
CA ALA A 69 7.50 0.63 0.13
C ALA A 69 6.60 0.14 1.28
N ALA A 70 7.14 -0.59 2.26
CA ALA A 70 6.42 -1.00 3.46
C ALA A 70 6.02 0.20 4.35
N THR A 71 6.81 1.27 4.32
CA THR A 71 6.48 2.53 5.01
C THR A 71 5.30 3.22 4.35
N PHE A 72 5.27 3.30 3.02
CA PHE A 72 4.12 3.84 2.29
C PHE A 72 2.86 3.00 2.52
N GLU A 73 2.96 1.67 2.43
CA GLU A 73 1.82 0.78 2.70
C GLU A 73 1.20 1.03 4.08
N ARG A 74 2.04 1.32 5.09
CA ARG A 74 1.58 1.63 6.44
C ARG A 74 0.96 3.02 6.57
N LEU A 75 1.43 4.00 5.82
CA LEU A 75 0.96 5.39 5.88
C LEU A 75 -0.27 5.65 5.03
N LEU A 76 -0.51 4.81 4.03
CA LEU A 76 -1.69 4.93 3.20
C LEU A 76 -2.95 4.49 3.96
N PRO A 77 -4.05 5.25 3.88
CA PRO A 77 -5.31 4.86 4.48
C PRO A 77 -5.77 3.51 3.95
N GLN A 78 -6.22 2.65 4.85
CA GLN A 78 -6.74 1.34 4.46
C GLN A 78 -8.20 1.46 4.01
N VAL A 79 -8.53 0.87 2.87
CA VAL A 79 -9.93 0.74 2.40
C VAL A 79 -10.58 -0.40 3.17
N THR A 80 -11.29 -0.07 4.23
CA THR A 80 -11.91 -1.06 5.13
C THR A 80 -13.40 -1.27 4.84
N THR A 81 -14.01 -0.40 4.07
CA THR A 81 -15.45 -0.43 3.80
C THR A 81 -15.72 -1.09 2.46
N PRO A 82 -16.55 -2.16 2.41
CA PRO A 82 -16.90 -2.81 1.16
C PRO A 82 -17.68 -1.86 0.25
N ALA A 83 -17.72 -2.20 -1.05
CA ALA A 83 -18.52 -1.47 -2.03
C ALA A 83 -20.01 -1.45 -1.63
N PRO A 84 -20.74 -0.34 -1.89
CA PRO A 84 -22.19 -0.33 -1.78
C PRO A 84 -22.82 -1.39 -2.69
N THR A 85 -23.77 -2.16 -2.17
CA THR A 85 -24.38 -3.29 -2.89
C THR A 85 -25.84 -3.04 -3.30
N SER A 86 -26.43 -1.93 -2.87
CA SER A 86 -27.84 -1.61 -3.09
C SER A 86 -28.03 -0.20 -3.67
N GLY A 87 -29.14 0.01 -4.36
CA GLY A 87 -29.48 1.29 -4.97
C GLY A 87 -29.08 1.41 -6.46
N PRO A 88 -29.41 2.53 -7.12
CA PRO A 88 -29.02 2.84 -8.49
C PRO A 88 -27.49 2.87 -8.65
N LEU A 89 -26.99 2.46 -9.83
CA LEU A 89 -25.54 2.43 -10.12
C LEU A 89 -24.86 3.78 -9.86
N ARG A 90 -25.51 4.86 -10.28
CA ARG A 90 -25.02 6.23 -10.08
C ARG A 90 -24.83 6.57 -8.60
N GLU A 91 -25.77 6.18 -7.74
CA GLU A 91 -25.70 6.44 -6.30
C GLU A 91 -24.60 5.63 -5.63
N GLN A 92 -24.44 4.36 -6.02
CA GLN A 92 -23.36 3.51 -5.54
C GLN A 92 -21.98 4.10 -5.88
N LEU A 93 -21.80 4.58 -7.11
CA LEU A 93 -20.56 5.22 -7.54
C LEU A 93 -20.30 6.54 -6.80
N ILE A 94 -21.33 7.39 -6.62
CA ILE A 94 -21.18 8.65 -5.87
C ILE A 94 -20.80 8.38 -4.41
N GLU A 95 -21.43 7.41 -3.78
CA GLU A 95 -21.13 7.05 -2.39
C GLU A 95 -19.69 6.54 -2.28
N LEU A 96 -19.26 5.66 -3.17
CA LEU A 96 -17.89 5.15 -3.18
C LEU A 96 -16.86 6.26 -3.43
N LEU A 97 -17.12 7.14 -4.39
CA LEU A 97 -16.26 8.30 -4.68
C LEU A 97 -16.19 9.26 -3.49
N SER A 98 -17.29 9.49 -2.79
CA SER A 98 -17.30 10.33 -1.60
C SER A 98 -16.48 9.73 -0.47
N ARG A 99 -16.56 8.43 -0.25
CA ARG A 99 -15.70 7.71 0.70
C ARG A 99 -14.22 7.80 0.31
N GLN A 100 -13.93 7.62 -0.98
CA GLN A 100 -12.57 7.72 -1.51
C GLN A 100 -11.99 9.13 -1.34
N ALA A 101 -12.79 10.17 -1.60
CA ALA A 101 -12.41 11.56 -1.38
C ALA A 101 -12.10 11.84 0.09
N ALA A 102 -12.89 11.32 1.02
CA ALA A 102 -12.63 11.42 2.46
C ALA A 102 -11.30 10.75 2.84
N LEU A 103 -11.03 9.54 2.35
CA LEU A 103 -9.74 8.86 2.59
C LEU A 103 -8.55 9.67 2.08
N PHE A 104 -8.65 10.28 0.90
CA PHE A 104 -7.59 11.15 0.37
C PHE A 104 -7.44 12.45 1.16
N ASN A 105 -8.55 12.99 1.71
CA ASN A 105 -8.49 14.18 2.55
C ASN A 105 -7.81 13.93 3.90
N ASP A 106 -7.99 12.76 4.46
CA ASP A 106 -7.37 12.37 5.74
C ASP A 106 -5.89 11.95 5.57
N ALA A 107 -5.49 11.55 4.37
CA ALA A 107 -4.12 11.18 4.09
C ALA A 107 -3.22 12.42 3.92
N PRO A 108 -2.01 12.44 4.48
CA PRO A 108 -1.03 13.48 4.22
C PRO A 108 -0.71 13.54 2.71
N LEU A 109 -1.07 14.64 2.04
CA LEU A 109 -0.95 14.77 0.57
C LEU A 109 0.46 14.46 0.06
N HIS A 110 1.49 14.93 0.78
CA HIS A 110 2.88 14.66 0.42
C HIS A 110 3.23 13.17 0.46
N VAL A 111 2.61 12.39 1.36
CA VAL A 111 2.85 10.94 1.46
C VAL A 111 2.23 10.21 0.28
N THR A 112 0.99 10.53 -0.07
CA THR A 112 0.31 9.90 -1.22
C THR A 112 1.00 10.24 -2.53
N THR A 113 1.37 11.50 -2.74
CA THR A 113 2.09 11.95 -3.94
C THR A 113 3.48 11.30 -4.04
N LEU A 114 4.24 11.28 -2.94
CA LEU A 114 5.55 10.63 -2.89
C LEU A 114 5.45 9.12 -3.10
N ALA A 115 4.41 8.46 -2.56
CA ALA A 115 4.15 7.04 -2.79
C ALA A 115 3.95 6.76 -4.29
N TRP A 116 3.12 7.54 -4.97
CA TRP A 116 2.89 7.40 -6.42
C TRP A 116 4.16 7.65 -7.23
N LEU A 117 4.92 8.68 -6.92
CA LEU A 117 6.16 9.01 -7.63
C LEU A 117 7.26 7.95 -7.38
N SER A 118 7.41 7.51 -6.12
CA SER A 118 8.46 6.55 -5.75
C SER A 118 8.15 5.12 -6.18
N LEU A 119 6.87 4.76 -6.26
CA LEU A 119 6.40 3.47 -6.76
C LEU A 119 6.13 3.49 -8.27
N GLY A 120 6.34 4.63 -8.94
CA GLY A 120 6.14 4.83 -10.39
C GLY A 120 6.96 3.90 -11.27
N PRO A 121 6.72 3.88 -12.60
CA PRO A 121 7.54 3.13 -13.53
C PRO A 121 8.99 3.60 -13.40
N ALA A 122 9.85 2.70 -13.02
CA ALA A 122 11.20 3.02 -12.58
C ALA A 122 12.05 3.64 -13.70
N GLY A 123 12.39 4.90 -13.52
CA GLY A 123 13.59 5.50 -14.11
C GLY A 123 14.82 5.41 -13.20
N SER A 124 14.75 4.73 -12.06
CA SER A 124 15.86 4.65 -11.12
C SER A 124 16.67 3.37 -11.30
N ASN A 125 18.00 3.52 -11.16
CA ASN A 125 19.04 2.52 -11.35
C ASN A 125 19.06 1.40 -10.28
N ASN A 126 17.90 0.95 -9.81
CA ASN A 126 17.82 -0.09 -8.81
C ASN A 126 17.85 -1.49 -9.42
N GLU A 127 18.45 -2.42 -8.73
CA GLU A 127 18.59 -3.83 -9.10
C GLU A 127 17.22 -4.47 -9.44
N ALA A 128 17.21 -5.51 -10.28
CA ALA A 128 15.98 -6.13 -10.78
C ALA A 128 15.05 -6.63 -9.66
N ASP A 129 15.61 -7.04 -8.53
CA ASP A 129 14.88 -7.53 -7.35
C ASP A 129 14.10 -6.41 -6.65
N ASP A 130 14.70 -5.22 -6.52
CA ASP A 130 14.06 -4.02 -5.95
C ASP A 130 12.87 -3.54 -6.81
N ARG A 131 13.00 -3.62 -8.14
CA ARG A 131 11.91 -3.28 -9.07
C ARG A 131 10.73 -4.24 -8.93
N HIS A 132 11.01 -5.53 -8.75
CA HIS A 132 9.97 -6.54 -8.56
C HIS A 132 9.20 -6.29 -7.25
N THR A 133 9.90 -6.08 -6.14
CA THR A 133 9.28 -5.84 -4.82
C THR A 133 8.46 -4.55 -4.80
N SER A 134 8.98 -3.45 -5.36
CA SER A 134 8.26 -2.18 -5.47
C SER A 134 7.03 -2.30 -6.37
N GLY A 135 7.13 -3.07 -7.47
CA GLY A 135 6.02 -3.36 -8.38
C GLY A 135 4.90 -4.15 -7.70
N VAL A 136 5.22 -5.18 -6.92
CA VAL A 136 4.23 -5.97 -6.18
C VAL A 136 3.51 -5.13 -5.11
N LEU A 137 4.25 -4.28 -4.38
CA LEU A 137 3.64 -3.40 -3.36
C LEU A 137 2.76 -2.34 -4.00
N ARG A 138 3.20 -1.74 -5.11
CA ARG A 138 2.38 -0.81 -5.89
C ARG A 138 1.09 -1.47 -6.36
N ALA A 139 1.18 -2.69 -6.95
CA ALA A 139 0.00 -3.43 -7.40
C ALA A 139 -0.98 -3.65 -6.24
N ARG A 140 -0.50 -4.10 -5.08
CA ARG A 140 -1.33 -4.32 -3.89
C ARG A 140 -2.05 -3.04 -3.43
N VAL A 141 -1.34 -1.91 -3.40
CA VAL A 141 -1.93 -0.61 -3.05
C VAL A 141 -2.99 -0.22 -4.08
N VAL A 142 -2.67 -0.30 -5.37
CA VAL A 142 -3.62 0.01 -6.45
C VAL A 142 -4.85 -0.88 -6.35
N ASP A 143 -4.67 -2.20 -6.19
CA ASP A 143 -5.74 -3.17 -6.10
C ASP A 143 -6.67 -2.89 -4.91
N GLN A 144 -6.13 -2.54 -3.75
CA GLN A 144 -6.92 -2.19 -2.57
C GLN A 144 -7.89 -1.02 -2.83
N TYR A 145 -7.45 0.01 -3.54
CA TYR A 145 -8.30 1.16 -3.87
C TYR A 145 -9.23 0.88 -5.04
N ARG A 146 -8.86 -0.04 -5.90
CA ARG A 146 -9.59 -0.40 -7.12
C ARG A 146 -10.70 -1.41 -6.87
N GLU A 147 -10.48 -2.37 -5.96
CA GLU A 147 -11.38 -3.49 -5.70
C GLU A 147 -12.85 -3.08 -5.48
N PRO A 148 -13.19 -2.06 -4.67
CA PRO A 148 -14.58 -1.64 -4.49
C PRO A 148 -15.23 -1.10 -5.78
N PHE A 149 -14.47 -0.43 -6.65
CA PHE A 149 -14.97 0.05 -7.95
C PHE A 149 -15.17 -1.11 -8.92
N ASP A 150 -14.21 -2.03 -8.98
CA ASP A 150 -14.33 -3.23 -9.81
C ASP A 150 -15.56 -4.05 -9.42
N ALA A 151 -15.85 -4.20 -8.12
CA ALA A 151 -17.03 -4.89 -7.64
C ALA A 151 -18.35 -4.25 -8.17
N ILE A 152 -18.44 -2.91 -8.21
CA ILE A 152 -19.60 -2.21 -8.77
C ILE A 152 -19.63 -2.34 -10.30
N LEU A 153 -18.53 -2.04 -10.98
CA LEU A 153 -18.46 -1.95 -12.44
C LEU A 153 -18.57 -3.31 -13.14
N THR A 154 -18.24 -4.42 -12.45
CA THR A 154 -18.42 -5.78 -12.95
C THR A 154 -19.79 -6.38 -12.58
N SER A 155 -20.62 -5.65 -11.82
CA SER A 155 -21.94 -6.14 -11.45
C SER A 155 -22.84 -6.34 -12.67
N PRO A 156 -23.79 -7.30 -12.63
CA PRO A 156 -24.74 -7.50 -13.75
C PRO A 156 -25.51 -6.24 -14.11
N ARG A 157 -25.76 -5.38 -13.12
CA ARG A 157 -26.44 -4.10 -13.32
C ARG A 157 -25.60 -3.12 -14.12
N ALA A 158 -24.33 -2.94 -13.74
CA ALA A 158 -23.42 -2.07 -14.47
C ALA A 158 -23.24 -2.54 -15.91
N GLN A 159 -23.13 -3.83 -16.12
CA GLN A 159 -23.05 -4.46 -17.44
C GLN A 159 -24.28 -4.19 -18.32
N ALA A 160 -25.47 -4.13 -17.71
CA ALA A 160 -26.71 -3.85 -18.42
C ALA A 160 -26.94 -2.35 -18.69
N GLU A 161 -26.46 -1.46 -17.79
CA GLU A 161 -26.65 -0.02 -17.90
C GLU A 161 -25.53 0.69 -18.69
N LEU A 162 -24.31 0.10 -18.71
CA LEU A 162 -23.12 0.65 -19.37
C LEU A 162 -22.68 -0.30 -20.49
N ASP A 163 -23.18 -0.08 -21.69
CA ASP A 163 -22.84 -0.90 -22.85
C ASP A 163 -21.45 -0.51 -23.39
N GLY A 164 -20.56 -1.52 -23.56
CA GLY A 164 -19.28 -1.39 -24.27
C GLY A 164 -18.25 -0.42 -23.66
N PHE A 165 -18.31 -0.11 -22.37
CA PHE A 165 -17.36 0.83 -21.76
C PHE A 165 -16.00 0.18 -21.42
N ASP A 166 -14.93 0.97 -21.57
CA ASP A 166 -13.60 0.62 -21.10
C ASP A 166 -13.51 0.85 -19.58
N ARG A 167 -13.41 -0.23 -18.82
CA ARG A 167 -13.36 -0.19 -17.36
C ARG A 167 -12.13 0.54 -16.83
N GLU A 168 -10.96 0.36 -17.45
CA GLU A 168 -9.72 1.05 -17.07
C GLU A 168 -9.86 2.56 -17.24
N LEU A 169 -10.37 2.98 -18.39
CA LEU A 169 -10.62 4.39 -18.67
C LEU A 169 -11.66 4.96 -17.71
N ALA A 170 -12.74 4.23 -17.43
CA ALA A 170 -13.76 4.65 -16.47
C ALA A 170 -13.18 4.86 -15.08
N LEU A 171 -12.34 3.94 -14.59
CA LEU A 171 -11.64 4.08 -13.31
C LEU A 171 -10.73 5.30 -13.27
N CYS A 172 -9.94 5.52 -14.33
CA CYS A 172 -9.08 6.70 -14.43
C CYS A 172 -9.89 8.00 -14.40
N GLN A 173 -11.03 8.06 -15.09
CA GLN A 173 -11.91 9.23 -15.12
C GLN A 173 -12.63 9.48 -13.80
N LEU A 174 -13.00 8.43 -13.08
CA LEU A 174 -13.69 8.54 -11.78
C LEU A 174 -12.73 8.92 -10.65
N VAL A 175 -11.59 8.27 -10.56
CA VAL A 175 -10.65 8.42 -9.42
C VAL A 175 -9.61 9.53 -9.67
N GLY A 176 -9.20 9.73 -10.93
CA GLY A 176 -8.21 10.74 -11.28
C GLY A 176 -8.51 12.14 -10.75
N PRO A 177 -9.69 12.71 -10.98
CA PRO A 177 -10.04 14.03 -10.46
C PRO A 177 -9.94 14.13 -8.93
N LEU A 178 -10.27 13.07 -8.19
CA LEU A 178 -10.16 13.06 -6.72
C LEU A 178 -8.71 13.13 -6.23
N ALA A 179 -7.79 12.52 -6.97
CA ALA A 179 -6.37 12.54 -6.64
C ALA A 179 -5.74 13.91 -6.89
N PHE A 180 -6.29 14.71 -7.82
CA PHE A 180 -5.75 16.02 -8.23
C PHE A 180 -6.60 17.22 -7.80
N ALA A 181 -7.75 17.01 -7.15
CA ALA A 181 -8.68 18.08 -6.76
C ALA A 181 -8.26 18.89 -5.52
N ARG A 182 -6.97 18.91 -5.18
CA ARG A 182 -6.43 19.62 -3.99
C ARG A 182 -5.58 20.80 -4.38
#